data_b97eae62479d3f023d6e0355db228fe8
#
_entry.id   b97eae62479d3f023d6e0355db228fe8
#
_cell.length_a   1.000
_cell.length_b   1.000
_cell.length_c   1.000
_cell.angle_alpha   90.00
_cell.angle_beta   90.00
_cell.angle_gamma   90.00
#
_symmetry.space_group_name_H-M   'P 1'
#
loop_
_entity.id
_entity.type
_entity.pdbx_description
1 polymer ?
#
loop_
_entity_poly.entity_id
_entity_poly.type
_entity_poly.pdbx_seq_one_letter_code
_entity_poly.pdbx_strand_id
1 'polypeptide(L)'
;QYLFLLFALIVLTGCGGTQKKLTEYVNPFLGTATMWEPEDLGYTRKIKSRTWGAETYPGATLPNAMVQLSPVTQFRSGAGYQYEDTVIYGFSHTAKGHWNLLHVPMLPVVGTIAPGNYCSGFSHEKESAHPGYYQVYLERYKVNAELTSTLRCAYHKYTFGKGDDKSLLVDIRRSNNDVRDWKIEKVDDNTFTGYQDGDGKIYFYAKTNYKIGQVEMVKDDKHEVAVLRFIDSKGVEPLEVKAGFSFVSIENAQMNLKAEMLNKSFAQVAEEADAAWEALLSKIQVAGGTEREKRLFYSTFFHAFKWPALRSDVNHEYTDVRGEVVNNGFHYYTDPSFWDDYRNK
;
A
#
# COMPACT_ATOMS: atom_id res chain seq x y z
N GLN A 1 76.50 -8.83 15.53
CA GLN A 1 75.62 -9.07 14.40
C GLN A 1 74.17 -9.06 14.90
N TYR A 2 73.47 -7.92 14.70
CA TYR A 2 72.02 -7.79 15.01
C TYR A 2 71.23 -7.84 13.73
N LEU A 3 70.38 -8.90 13.59
CA LEU A 3 69.48 -9.13 12.48
C LEU A 3 68.21 -8.34 12.77
N PHE A 4 67.93 -7.21 12.03
CA PHE A 4 66.66 -6.50 12.07
C PHE A 4 65.67 -7.22 11.18
N LEU A 5 64.65 -7.85 11.78
CA LEU A 5 63.46 -8.36 11.08
C LEU A 5 62.49 -7.19 10.85
N LEU A 6 62.37 -6.75 9.59
CA LEU A 6 61.38 -5.79 9.14
C LEU A 6 60.02 -6.53 8.98
N PHE A 7 59.08 -6.32 9.87
CA PHE A 7 57.68 -6.74 9.70
C PHE A 7 56.97 -5.72 8.78
N ALA A 8 56.73 -6.10 7.54
CA ALA A 8 55.92 -5.31 6.63
C ALA A 8 54.43 -5.51 7.01
N LEU A 9 53.84 -4.48 7.61
CA LEU A 9 52.41 -4.42 7.89
C LEU A 9 51.67 -4.15 6.55
N ILE A 10 51.11 -5.20 5.92
CA ILE A 10 50.22 -5.04 4.76
C ILE A 10 48.89 -4.53 5.29
N VAL A 11 48.67 -3.22 5.21
CA VAL A 11 47.33 -2.64 5.42
C VAL A 11 46.51 -2.95 4.18
N LEU A 12 45.69 -3.99 4.27
CA LEU A 12 44.63 -4.22 3.33
C LEU A 12 43.59 -3.10 3.48
N THR A 13 43.74 -2.02 2.73
CA THR A 13 42.66 -1.08 2.49
C THR A 13 41.62 -1.77 1.64
N GLY A 14 40.69 -2.47 2.30
CA GLY A 14 39.45 -2.93 1.66
C GLY A 14 38.74 -1.71 1.13
N CYS A 15 38.59 -1.57 -0.20
CA CYS A 15 37.61 -0.71 -0.79
C CYS A 15 36.24 -1.13 -0.24
N GLY A 16 35.76 -0.42 0.78
CA GLY A 16 34.41 -0.53 1.30
C GLY A 16 33.44 0.04 0.28
N GLY A 17 33.17 -0.69 -0.79
CA GLY A 17 31.96 -0.48 -1.58
C GLY A 17 30.80 -0.70 -0.62
N THR A 18 29.92 0.27 -0.45
CA THR A 18 28.65 0.10 0.29
C THR A 18 27.94 -1.11 -0.30
N GLN A 19 27.80 -2.17 0.51
CA GLN A 19 27.11 -3.37 0.07
C GLN A 19 25.69 -2.98 -0.29
N LYS A 20 25.25 -3.31 -1.51
CA LYS A 20 23.90 -3.04 -2.02
C LYS A 20 22.90 -3.72 -1.09
N LYS A 21 21.87 -2.97 -0.67
CA LYS A 21 20.77 -3.54 0.13
C LYS A 21 20.02 -4.59 -0.67
N LEU A 22 19.48 -5.60 0.01
CA LEU A 22 18.68 -6.65 -0.63
C LEU A 22 17.34 -6.12 -1.14
N THR A 23 16.78 -5.10 -0.49
CA THR A 23 15.58 -4.37 -0.95
C THR A 23 15.78 -3.73 -2.33
N GLU A 24 17.01 -3.40 -2.74
CA GLU A 24 17.31 -2.84 -4.07
C GLU A 24 17.24 -3.89 -5.22
N TYR A 25 17.20 -5.18 -4.90
CA TYR A 25 16.94 -6.24 -5.87
C TYR A 25 15.45 -6.47 -6.11
N VAL A 26 14.58 -6.02 -5.22
CA VAL A 26 13.14 -6.25 -5.31
C VAL A 26 12.52 -5.37 -6.39
N ASN A 27 11.76 -6.00 -7.27
CA ASN A 27 10.86 -5.33 -8.21
C ASN A 27 9.40 -5.58 -7.79
N PRO A 28 8.72 -4.64 -7.10
CA PRO A 28 7.33 -4.82 -6.68
C PRO A 28 6.34 -4.97 -7.84
N PHE A 29 6.70 -4.53 -9.07
CA PHE A 29 5.86 -4.68 -10.26
C PHE A 29 5.93 -6.09 -10.88
N LEU A 30 6.85 -6.93 -10.45
CA LEU A 30 6.94 -8.30 -10.96
C LEU A 30 5.61 -9.05 -10.74
N GLY A 31 5.02 -9.59 -11.81
CA GLY A 31 3.77 -10.33 -11.76
C GLY A 31 2.51 -9.45 -11.83
N THR A 32 2.62 -8.11 -11.94
CA THR A 32 1.45 -7.22 -12.11
C THR A 32 0.97 -7.12 -13.55
N ALA A 33 1.80 -7.49 -14.52
CA ALA A 33 1.43 -7.53 -15.93
C ALA A 33 0.62 -8.79 -16.27
N THR A 34 -0.25 -8.66 -17.26
CA THR A 34 -1.05 -9.78 -17.78
C THR A 34 -0.20 -10.66 -18.70
N MET A 35 -0.28 -11.98 -18.53
CA MET A 35 0.32 -12.95 -19.45
C MET A 35 -0.66 -13.24 -20.58
N TRP A 36 -0.33 -12.86 -21.81
CA TRP A 36 -1.21 -13.02 -22.98
C TRP A 36 -0.71 -14.06 -23.97
N GLU A 37 0.59 -14.21 -24.09
CA GLU A 37 1.21 -14.98 -25.15
C GLU A 37 1.10 -16.49 -24.86
N PRO A 38 0.75 -17.30 -25.89
CA PRO A 38 0.65 -18.75 -25.72
C PRO A 38 1.94 -19.41 -25.24
N GLU A 39 3.08 -18.85 -25.60
CA GLU A 39 4.41 -19.32 -25.20
C GLU A 39 4.59 -19.23 -23.67
N ASP A 40 4.10 -18.14 -23.06
CA ASP A 40 4.15 -17.95 -21.60
C ASP A 40 3.14 -18.83 -20.86
N LEU A 41 1.96 -19.01 -21.46
CA LEU A 41 0.86 -19.77 -20.85
C LEU A 41 0.96 -21.29 -21.11
N GLY A 42 1.63 -21.70 -22.16
CA GLY A 42 1.65 -23.09 -22.64
C GLY A 42 0.35 -23.52 -23.33
N TYR A 43 -0.59 -22.60 -23.58
CA TYR A 43 -1.83 -22.84 -24.32
C TYR A 43 -2.41 -21.53 -24.88
N THR A 44 -3.23 -21.66 -25.93
CA THR A 44 -3.96 -20.50 -26.51
C THR A 44 -5.26 -20.26 -25.74
N ARG A 45 -5.43 -19.03 -25.23
CA ARG A 45 -6.64 -18.63 -24.50
C ARG A 45 -7.82 -18.43 -25.45
N LYS A 46 -8.99 -18.95 -25.05
CA LYS A 46 -10.23 -18.74 -25.80
C LYS A 46 -10.80 -17.34 -25.64
N ILE A 47 -10.62 -16.74 -24.45
CA ILE A 47 -11.11 -15.40 -24.11
C ILE A 47 -9.94 -14.60 -23.54
N LYS A 48 -9.71 -13.41 -24.06
CA LYS A 48 -8.78 -12.45 -23.46
C LYS A 48 -9.43 -11.89 -22.18
N SER A 49 -8.88 -12.26 -21.05
CA SER A 49 -9.28 -11.78 -19.74
C SER A 49 -8.05 -11.22 -19.04
N ARG A 50 -8.21 -10.14 -18.29
CA ARG A 50 -7.11 -9.46 -17.57
C ARG A 50 -6.66 -10.16 -16.29
N THR A 51 -7.12 -11.37 -16.06
CA THR A 51 -6.90 -12.10 -14.80
C THR A 51 -5.68 -12.99 -14.76
N TRP A 52 -4.87 -12.96 -15.80
CA TRP A 52 -3.69 -13.84 -15.91
C TRP A 52 -2.39 -13.06 -15.70
N GLY A 53 -2.19 -12.59 -14.52
CA GLY A 53 -0.90 -12.21 -13.94
C GLY A 53 -0.73 -12.99 -12.65
N ALA A 54 0.20 -12.59 -11.80
CA ALA A 54 0.33 -13.16 -10.46
C ALA A 54 -0.63 -12.52 -9.45
N GLU A 55 -1.61 -11.73 -9.91
CA GLU A 55 -2.62 -11.04 -9.08
C GLU A 55 -2.00 -10.34 -7.87
N THR A 56 -0.90 -9.65 -8.09
CA THR A 56 -0.16 -8.91 -7.07
C THR A 56 -0.23 -7.41 -7.29
N TYR A 57 0.28 -6.63 -6.38
CA TYR A 57 0.23 -5.17 -6.38
C TYR A 57 1.60 -4.56 -6.07
N PRO A 58 1.92 -3.35 -6.60
CA PRO A 58 3.21 -2.69 -6.37
C PRO A 58 3.25 -1.80 -5.12
N GLY A 59 2.13 -1.65 -4.42
CA GLY A 59 1.95 -0.66 -3.35
C GLY A 59 2.80 -0.90 -2.11
N ALA A 60 2.79 0.09 -1.23
CA ALA A 60 3.51 0.07 0.03
C ALA A 60 2.86 -0.88 1.03
N THR A 61 3.63 -1.81 1.57
CA THR A 61 3.20 -2.74 2.63
C THR A 61 4.42 -3.22 3.42
N LEU A 62 4.23 -3.66 4.66
CA LEU A 62 5.22 -4.41 5.42
C LEU A 62 5.01 -5.92 5.24
N PRO A 63 5.98 -6.75 5.67
CA PRO A 63 5.77 -8.20 5.70
C PRO A 63 4.52 -8.56 6.51
N ASN A 64 3.64 -9.36 5.91
CA ASN A 64 2.42 -9.87 6.54
C ASN A 64 1.50 -8.79 7.16
N ALA A 65 1.51 -7.57 6.63
CA ALA A 65 0.77 -6.45 7.19
C ALA A 65 -0.76 -6.57 6.99
N MET A 66 -1.52 -5.96 7.91
CA MET A 66 -2.94 -5.70 7.74
C MET A 66 -3.17 -4.70 6.59
N VAL A 67 -2.36 -3.65 6.54
CA VAL A 67 -2.45 -2.60 5.52
C VAL A 67 -1.56 -2.92 4.33
N GLN A 68 -2.19 -2.98 3.16
CA GLN A 68 -1.55 -3.04 1.84
C GLN A 68 -2.01 -1.80 1.07
N LEU A 69 -1.23 -0.74 1.14
CA LEU A 69 -1.54 0.56 0.56
C LEU A 69 -1.13 0.59 -0.91
N SER A 70 -2.08 0.42 -1.82
CA SER A 70 -1.79 0.21 -3.24
C SER A 70 -2.70 1.00 -4.17
N PRO A 71 -2.18 1.45 -5.34
CA PRO A 71 -3.03 2.04 -6.36
C PRO A 71 -4.08 1.03 -6.86
N VAL A 72 -5.26 1.57 -7.17
CA VAL A 72 -6.36 0.84 -7.80
C VAL A 72 -6.52 1.35 -9.23
N THR A 73 -6.14 0.52 -10.19
CA THR A 73 -6.31 0.79 -11.62
C THR A 73 -7.57 0.14 -12.18
N GLN A 74 -8.06 -0.92 -11.49
CA GLN A 74 -9.28 -1.61 -11.86
C GLN A 74 -9.94 -2.23 -10.63
N PHE A 75 -11.21 -1.90 -10.38
CA PHE A 75 -12.04 -2.63 -9.44
C PHE A 75 -12.56 -3.94 -10.05
N ARG A 76 -12.99 -4.87 -9.21
CA ARG A 76 -13.46 -6.21 -9.60
C ARG A 76 -12.37 -6.95 -10.40
N SER A 77 -11.16 -6.87 -9.92
CA SER A 77 -9.96 -7.52 -10.47
C SER A 77 -9.21 -8.24 -9.36
N GLY A 78 -8.17 -9.02 -9.68
CA GLY A 78 -7.39 -9.77 -8.70
C GLY A 78 -6.92 -8.91 -7.53
N ALA A 79 -5.84 -8.14 -7.72
CA ALA A 79 -5.25 -7.30 -6.67
C ALA A 79 -5.52 -5.79 -6.86
N GLY A 80 -6.36 -5.40 -7.80
CA GLY A 80 -6.73 -3.99 -8.05
C GLY A 80 -5.76 -3.22 -8.93
N TYR A 81 -4.60 -3.75 -9.25
CA TYR A 81 -3.60 -3.14 -10.12
C TYR A 81 -3.26 -4.04 -11.29
N GLN A 82 -3.22 -3.46 -12.48
CA GLN A 82 -2.75 -4.11 -13.71
C GLN A 82 -1.74 -3.18 -14.38
N TYR A 83 -0.56 -3.71 -14.74
CA TYR A 83 0.52 -2.91 -15.30
C TYR A 83 0.15 -2.19 -16.62
N GLU A 84 -0.72 -2.79 -17.42
CA GLU A 84 -1.16 -2.22 -18.71
C GLU A 84 -2.22 -1.13 -18.56
N ASP A 85 -2.73 -0.87 -17.37
CA ASP A 85 -3.72 0.18 -17.14
C ASP A 85 -3.07 1.58 -17.17
N THR A 86 -3.86 2.56 -17.56
CA THR A 86 -3.40 3.95 -17.73
C THR A 86 -4.09 4.95 -16.80
N VAL A 87 -4.97 4.45 -15.90
CA VAL A 87 -5.71 5.30 -14.96
C VAL A 87 -5.67 4.74 -13.55
N ILE A 88 -5.65 5.63 -12.56
CA ILE A 88 -5.77 5.32 -11.14
C ILE A 88 -7.06 5.92 -10.60
N TYR A 89 -7.87 5.11 -9.91
CA TYR A 89 -9.10 5.50 -9.21
C TYR A 89 -8.84 5.93 -7.76
N GLY A 90 -7.74 5.56 -7.18
CA GLY A 90 -7.37 5.89 -5.81
C GLY A 90 -6.36 4.91 -5.25
N PHE A 91 -6.05 5.07 -3.97
CA PHE A 91 -5.14 4.20 -3.23
C PHE A 91 -5.94 3.48 -2.15
N SER A 92 -6.12 2.17 -2.31
CA SER A 92 -6.81 1.32 -1.34
C SER A 92 -5.86 0.89 -0.21
N HIS A 93 -6.43 0.50 0.92
CA HIS A 93 -5.67 0.16 2.12
C HIS A 93 -5.56 -1.34 2.38
N THR A 94 -6.25 -2.12 1.56
CA THR A 94 -6.15 -3.57 1.54
C THR A 94 -6.08 -4.00 0.08
N ALA A 95 -5.09 -4.79 -0.26
CA ALA A 95 -4.91 -5.30 -1.61
C ALA A 95 -4.49 -6.76 -1.52
N LYS A 96 -5.27 -7.65 -2.13
CA LYS A 96 -5.03 -9.08 -2.10
C LYS A 96 -5.50 -9.65 -3.43
N GLY A 97 -4.84 -10.65 -3.93
CA GLY A 97 -5.38 -11.46 -5.01
C GLY A 97 -6.81 -11.99 -4.69
N HIS A 98 -7.40 -12.76 -5.57
CA HIS A 98 -8.70 -13.41 -5.35
C HIS A 98 -9.93 -12.49 -5.29
N TRP A 99 -9.89 -11.35 -5.94
CA TRP A 99 -11.08 -10.54 -6.26
C TRP A 99 -11.84 -9.98 -5.06
N ASN A 100 -11.18 -9.74 -3.97
CA ASN A 100 -11.77 -9.17 -2.77
C ASN A 100 -10.98 -7.99 -2.23
N LEU A 101 -11.46 -7.39 -1.13
CA LEU A 101 -10.83 -6.25 -0.47
C LEU A 101 -10.85 -4.96 -1.33
N LEU A 102 -9.76 -4.20 -1.42
CA LEU A 102 -9.65 -2.84 -1.98
C LEU A 102 -10.51 -1.83 -1.21
N HIS A 103 -10.38 -1.84 0.12
CA HIS A 103 -11.18 -1.00 1.00
C HIS A 103 -10.70 0.46 1.01
N VAL A 104 -11.68 1.35 1.18
CA VAL A 104 -11.53 2.77 1.47
C VAL A 104 -10.56 3.48 0.51
N PRO A 105 -10.76 3.42 -0.81
CA PRO A 105 -9.88 4.08 -1.76
C PRO A 105 -9.86 5.59 -1.57
N MET A 106 -8.66 6.19 -1.46
CA MET A 106 -8.46 7.63 -1.32
C MET A 106 -7.71 8.19 -2.53
N LEU A 107 -8.12 9.36 -3.02
CA LEU A 107 -7.47 10.02 -4.16
C LEU A 107 -7.32 11.53 -3.86
N PRO A 108 -6.11 12.12 -4.00
CA PRO A 108 -5.97 13.57 -3.96
C PRO A 108 -6.59 14.19 -5.22
N VAL A 109 -7.40 15.22 -5.03
CA VAL A 109 -8.14 15.86 -6.12
C VAL A 109 -8.13 17.38 -6.01
N VAL A 110 -8.38 18.05 -7.14
CA VAL A 110 -8.47 19.52 -7.24
C VAL A 110 -9.76 19.86 -7.98
N GLY A 111 -10.43 20.92 -7.52
CA GLY A 111 -11.58 21.51 -8.19
C GLY A 111 -12.88 20.71 -8.07
N THR A 112 -13.74 20.83 -9.08
CA THR A 112 -15.05 20.16 -9.11
C THR A 112 -14.90 18.69 -9.46
N ILE A 113 -15.58 17.84 -8.72
CA ILE A 113 -15.51 16.38 -8.89
C ILE A 113 -16.80 15.88 -9.54
N ALA A 114 -16.64 15.05 -10.58
CA ALA A 114 -17.70 14.24 -11.17
C ALA A 114 -17.61 12.82 -10.62
N PRO A 115 -18.59 12.30 -9.85
CA PRO A 115 -18.49 11.04 -9.13
C PRO A 115 -18.25 9.81 -10.03
N GLY A 116 -18.81 9.84 -11.24
CA GLY A 116 -18.61 8.77 -12.23
C GLY A 116 -17.32 8.90 -13.05
N ASN A 117 -16.57 10.02 -12.92
CA ASN A 117 -15.35 10.27 -13.71
C ASN A 117 -14.34 11.09 -12.89
N TYR A 118 -13.76 10.51 -11.86
CA TYR A 118 -12.76 11.18 -11.01
C TYR A 118 -11.35 10.61 -11.14
N CYS A 119 -11.15 9.49 -11.83
CA CYS A 119 -9.84 8.86 -11.98
C CYS A 119 -8.81 9.80 -12.65
N SER A 120 -7.55 9.56 -12.41
CA SER A 120 -6.44 10.27 -13.04
C SER A 120 -5.65 9.37 -13.96
N GLY A 121 -5.24 9.87 -15.13
CA GLY A 121 -4.19 9.27 -15.92
C GLY A 121 -2.86 9.25 -15.16
N PHE A 122 -1.99 8.31 -15.52
CA PHE A 122 -0.60 8.21 -15.05
C PHE A 122 0.29 7.56 -16.10
N SER A 123 1.60 7.68 -15.91
CA SER A 123 2.62 7.04 -16.76
C SER A 123 3.63 6.30 -15.88
N HIS A 124 4.06 5.10 -16.31
CA HIS A 124 5.10 4.32 -15.64
C HIS A 124 6.46 5.04 -15.61
N GLU A 125 6.71 6.01 -16.51
CA GLU A 125 7.91 6.86 -16.44
C GLU A 125 7.94 7.75 -15.19
N LYS A 126 6.77 7.98 -14.58
CA LYS A 126 6.58 8.78 -13.36
C LYS A 126 5.98 7.97 -12.23
N GLU A 127 6.21 6.67 -12.26
CA GLU A 127 5.80 5.71 -11.25
C GLU A 127 7.02 4.97 -10.71
N SER A 128 7.09 4.77 -9.42
CA SER A 128 8.15 3.98 -8.80
C SER A 128 7.67 3.24 -7.55
N ALA A 129 8.25 2.09 -7.29
CA ALA A 129 7.98 1.29 -6.11
C ALA A 129 9.24 0.59 -5.62
N HIS A 130 9.37 0.49 -4.31
CA HIS A 130 10.32 -0.39 -3.64
C HIS A 130 9.67 -0.92 -2.34
N PRO A 131 10.25 -1.91 -1.66
CA PRO A 131 9.65 -2.46 -0.46
C PRO A 131 9.27 -1.38 0.57
N GLY A 132 7.98 -1.32 0.92
CA GLY A 132 7.46 -0.34 1.89
C GLY A 132 7.18 1.07 1.34
N TYR A 133 7.38 1.31 0.05
CA TYR A 133 7.16 2.63 -0.57
C TYR A 133 6.59 2.52 -1.97
N TYR A 134 5.73 3.47 -2.33
CA TYR A 134 5.19 3.65 -3.68
C TYR A 134 5.05 5.12 -4.01
N GLN A 135 5.29 5.48 -5.26
CA GLN A 135 5.12 6.85 -5.77
C GLN A 135 4.56 6.84 -7.18
N VAL A 136 3.67 7.82 -7.48
CA VAL A 136 3.16 8.06 -8.84
C VAL A 136 2.75 9.51 -9.02
N TYR A 137 2.90 10.02 -10.25
CA TYR A 137 2.36 11.32 -10.64
C TYR A 137 0.99 11.18 -11.27
N LEU A 138 -0.01 11.82 -10.67
CA LEU A 138 -1.40 11.86 -11.12
C LEU A 138 -1.59 13.02 -12.09
N GLU A 139 -1.69 12.74 -13.39
CA GLU A 139 -1.64 13.73 -14.48
C GLU A 139 -2.82 14.70 -14.47
N ARG A 140 -4.03 14.21 -14.23
CA ARG A 140 -5.25 15.01 -14.20
C ARG A 140 -5.21 16.12 -13.14
N TYR A 141 -4.73 15.77 -11.96
CA TYR A 141 -4.69 16.65 -10.80
C TYR A 141 -3.34 17.32 -10.59
N LYS A 142 -2.33 16.93 -11.38
CA LYS A 142 -0.94 17.41 -11.26
C LYS A 142 -0.38 17.21 -9.85
N VAL A 143 -0.66 16.05 -9.27
CA VAL A 143 -0.26 15.69 -7.90
C VAL A 143 0.76 14.58 -7.93
N ASN A 144 1.87 14.77 -7.22
CA ASN A 144 2.77 13.68 -6.87
C ASN A 144 2.25 13.00 -5.62
N ALA A 145 1.93 11.71 -5.71
CA ALA A 145 1.44 10.90 -4.61
C ALA A 145 2.57 9.96 -4.14
N GLU A 146 2.92 10.05 -2.86
CA GLU A 146 3.89 9.19 -2.19
C GLU A 146 3.17 8.42 -1.07
N LEU A 147 3.43 7.14 -0.96
CA LEU A 147 2.77 6.23 -0.03
C LEU A 147 3.78 5.41 0.76
N THR A 148 3.54 5.25 2.05
CA THR A 148 4.25 4.29 2.91
C THR A 148 3.30 3.75 3.97
N SER A 149 3.67 2.70 4.69
CA SER A 149 2.79 2.05 5.66
C SER A 149 3.53 1.46 6.85
N THR A 150 2.80 1.21 7.91
CA THR A 150 3.17 0.31 9.00
C THR A 150 2.33 -0.97 8.92
N LEU A 151 2.34 -1.80 9.95
CA LEU A 151 1.53 -3.03 9.95
C LEU A 151 0.03 -2.76 9.85
N ARG A 152 -0.48 -1.68 10.48
CA ARG A 152 -1.91 -1.38 10.61
C ARG A 152 -2.28 0.02 10.13
N CYS A 153 -1.30 0.80 9.64
CA CYS A 153 -1.56 2.20 9.28
C CYS A 153 -1.00 2.53 7.89
N ALA A 154 -1.67 3.46 7.22
CA ALA A 154 -1.27 4.03 5.93
C ALA A 154 -0.83 5.48 6.10
N TYR A 155 0.22 5.86 5.40
CA TYR A 155 0.66 7.24 5.32
C TYR A 155 0.70 7.69 3.86
N HIS A 156 -0.14 8.67 3.55
CA HIS A 156 -0.19 9.31 2.24
C HIS A 156 0.43 10.70 2.33
N LYS A 157 1.25 11.04 1.35
CA LYS A 157 1.80 12.37 1.17
C LYS A 157 1.55 12.82 -0.26
N TYR A 158 0.83 13.91 -0.42
CA TYR A 158 0.38 14.41 -1.71
C TYR A 158 0.92 15.81 -1.96
N THR A 159 1.82 15.96 -2.93
CA THR A 159 2.39 17.24 -3.34
C THR A 159 1.61 17.79 -4.51
N PHE A 160 0.89 18.88 -4.27
CA PHE A 160 0.06 19.58 -5.26
C PHE A 160 0.83 20.70 -5.95
N GLY A 161 0.28 21.21 -7.06
CA GLY A 161 0.72 22.43 -7.69
C GLY A 161 0.53 23.64 -6.77
N LYS A 162 1.34 24.68 -6.98
CA LYS A 162 1.23 25.92 -6.19
C LYS A 162 -0.11 26.62 -6.47
N GLY A 163 -0.85 26.94 -5.41
CA GLY A 163 -2.12 27.67 -5.47
C GLY A 163 -3.35 26.79 -5.67
N ASP A 164 -3.18 25.47 -5.77
CA ASP A 164 -4.29 24.53 -5.88
C ASP A 164 -5.04 24.40 -4.54
N ASP A 165 -6.37 24.39 -4.60
CA ASP A 165 -7.22 24.01 -3.47
C ASP A 165 -7.18 22.49 -3.30
N LYS A 166 -6.45 22.04 -2.28
CA LYS A 166 -6.29 20.62 -1.99
C LYS A 166 -7.61 20.04 -1.50
N SER A 167 -7.93 18.86 -1.98
CA SER A 167 -9.06 18.06 -1.52
C SER A 167 -8.69 16.59 -1.52
N LEU A 168 -9.40 15.80 -0.73
CA LEU A 168 -9.24 14.35 -0.67
C LEU A 168 -10.57 13.69 -1.00
N LEU A 169 -10.64 12.96 -2.08
CA LEU A 169 -11.76 12.10 -2.41
C LEU A 169 -11.59 10.75 -1.69
N VAL A 170 -12.65 10.28 -1.05
CA VAL A 170 -12.76 8.94 -0.48
C VAL A 170 -13.91 8.22 -1.16
N ASP A 171 -13.60 7.20 -1.96
CA ASP A 171 -14.64 6.41 -2.63
C ASP A 171 -15.16 5.32 -1.66
N ILE A 172 -15.90 5.81 -0.66
CA ILE A 172 -16.36 5.00 0.47
C ILE A 172 -17.40 3.94 0.05
N ARG A 173 -17.99 4.07 -1.13
CA ARG A 173 -19.00 3.14 -1.65
C ARG A 173 -18.43 2.11 -2.62
N ARG A 174 -17.12 2.06 -2.83
CA ARG A 174 -16.50 1.18 -3.81
C ARG A 174 -15.37 0.35 -3.22
N SER A 175 -15.41 -0.94 -3.51
CA SER A 175 -14.36 -1.92 -3.21
C SER A 175 -14.35 -2.98 -4.32
N ASN A 176 -13.58 -4.04 -4.17
CA ASN A 176 -13.67 -5.18 -5.10
C ASN A 176 -15.02 -5.90 -5.04
N ASN A 177 -15.65 -5.91 -3.88
CA ASN A 177 -17.01 -6.43 -3.68
C ASN A 177 -18.02 -5.30 -3.50
N ASP A 178 -19.30 -5.64 -3.51
CA ASP A 178 -20.35 -4.66 -3.28
C ASP A 178 -20.29 -4.16 -1.82
N VAL A 179 -20.26 -2.85 -1.67
CA VAL A 179 -20.32 -2.21 -0.35
C VAL A 179 -21.76 -2.15 0.10
N ARG A 180 -22.06 -2.81 1.22
CA ARG A 180 -23.42 -2.95 1.77
C ARG A 180 -23.76 -1.82 2.74
N ASP A 181 -22.77 -1.38 3.51
CA ASP A 181 -22.91 -0.34 4.52
C ASP A 181 -21.60 0.45 4.66
N TRP A 182 -21.71 1.72 4.99
CA TRP A 182 -20.57 2.60 5.11
C TRP A 182 -20.90 3.85 5.94
N LYS A 183 -19.86 4.46 6.50
CA LYS A 183 -19.95 5.75 7.14
C LYS A 183 -18.66 6.52 6.96
N ILE A 184 -18.75 7.82 6.78
CA ILE A 184 -17.63 8.75 6.87
C ILE A 184 -18.09 10.04 7.53
N GLU A 185 -17.33 10.55 8.50
CA GLU A 185 -17.66 11.77 9.22
C GLU A 185 -16.42 12.53 9.68
N LYS A 186 -16.52 13.84 9.77
CA LYS A 186 -15.55 14.71 10.42
C LYS A 186 -15.75 14.59 11.94
N VAL A 187 -14.65 14.34 12.67
CA VAL A 187 -14.63 14.29 14.14
C VAL A 187 -14.20 15.63 14.72
N ASP A 188 -13.11 16.17 14.21
CA ASP A 188 -12.56 17.47 14.57
C ASP A 188 -11.92 18.15 13.34
N ASP A 189 -11.23 19.26 13.53
CA ASP A 189 -10.64 20.03 12.41
C ASP A 189 -9.62 19.24 11.59
N ASN A 190 -8.97 18.25 12.16
CA ASN A 190 -7.92 17.50 11.47
C ASN A 190 -8.20 15.98 11.44
N THR A 191 -9.39 15.57 11.86
CA THR A 191 -9.70 14.13 12.02
C THR A 191 -11.00 13.77 11.32
N PHE A 192 -10.96 12.69 10.55
CA PHE A 192 -12.13 12.04 10.00
C PHE A 192 -12.07 10.53 10.26
N THR A 193 -13.24 9.92 10.31
CA THR A 193 -13.37 8.50 10.65
C THR A 193 -14.53 7.88 9.90
N GLY A 194 -14.59 6.57 9.93
CA GLY A 194 -15.68 5.84 9.31
C GLY A 194 -15.43 4.35 9.21
N TYR A 195 -16.27 3.72 8.42
CA TYR A 195 -16.13 2.29 8.08
C TYR A 195 -16.69 2.02 6.69
N GLN A 196 -16.28 0.89 6.14
CA GLN A 196 -16.78 0.32 4.90
C GLN A 196 -17.05 -1.17 5.11
N ASP A 197 -18.25 -1.63 4.79
CA ASP A 197 -18.64 -3.04 4.83
C ASP A 197 -18.81 -3.59 3.40
N GLY A 198 -17.75 -4.18 2.89
CA GLY A 198 -17.71 -4.87 1.60
C GLY A 198 -17.44 -6.35 1.82
N ASP A 199 -16.18 -6.75 1.73
CA ASP A 199 -15.70 -8.09 2.07
C ASP A 199 -15.15 -8.10 3.51
N GLY A 200 -16.09 -8.06 4.47
CA GLY A 200 -15.86 -7.75 5.86
C GLY A 200 -15.89 -6.25 6.16
N LYS A 201 -16.21 -5.91 7.39
CA LYS A 201 -16.27 -4.52 7.85
C LYS A 201 -14.89 -4.07 8.30
N ILE A 202 -14.39 -3.02 7.66
CA ILE A 202 -13.17 -2.34 8.05
C ILE A 202 -13.47 -0.94 8.58
N TYR A 203 -12.85 -0.57 9.67
CA TYR A 203 -12.95 0.72 10.32
C TYR A 203 -11.66 1.50 10.09
N PHE A 204 -11.77 2.82 10.00
CA PHE A 204 -10.61 3.70 9.90
C PHE A 204 -10.73 4.93 10.79
N TYR A 205 -9.59 5.41 11.25
CA TYR A 205 -9.43 6.68 11.95
C TYR A 205 -8.24 7.40 11.32
N ALA A 206 -8.48 8.59 10.74
CA ALA A 206 -7.49 9.29 9.95
C ALA A 206 -7.28 10.73 10.41
N LYS A 207 -6.02 11.18 10.37
CA LYS A 207 -5.61 12.56 10.65
C LYS A 207 -4.95 13.20 9.44
N THR A 208 -5.21 14.50 9.28
CA THR A 208 -4.63 15.34 8.24
C THR A 208 -3.88 16.53 8.84
N ASN A 209 -2.88 17.03 8.12
CA ASN A 209 -2.17 18.25 8.52
C ASN A 209 -2.93 19.54 8.14
N TYR A 210 -3.89 19.47 7.21
CA TYR A 210 -4.78 20.58 6.88
C TYR A 210 -6.11 20.45 7.62
N LYS A 211 -6.73 21.63 7.93
CA LYS A 211 -8.04 21.66 8.56
C LYS A 211 -9.14 21.25 7.57
N ILE A 212 -9.94 20.28 7.96
CA ILE A 212 -11.11 19.83 7.22
C ILE A 212 -12.22 20.86 7.39
N GLY A 213 -12.62 21.53 6.32
CA GLY A 213 -13.75 22.42 6.32
C GLY A 213 -15.06 21.64 6.42
N GLN A 214 -15.25 20.71 5.48
CA GLN A 214 -16.42 19.83 5.42
C GLN A 214 -16.09 18.49 4.76
N VAL A 215 -16.93 17.50 5.02
CA VAL A 215 -17.04 16.26 4.24
C VAL A 215 -18.28 16.40 3.36
N GLU A 216 -18.06 16.57 2.07
CA GLU A 216 -19.11 16.77 1.07
C GLU A 216 -19.43 15.43 0.41
N MET A 217 -20.70 15.02 0.41
CA MET A 217 -21.15 13.89 -0.39
C MET A 217 -21.52 14.36 -1.78
N VAL A 218 -20.72 13.98 -2.78
CA VAL A 218 -20.94 14.34 -4.19
C VAL A 218 -21.52 13.13 -4.91
N LYS A 219 -22.68 13.28 -5.54
CA LYS A 219 -23.41 12.17 -6.17
C LYS A 219 -23.97 12.53 -7.54
N ASP A 220 -24.08 11.55 -8.38
CA ASP A 220 -24.91 11.53 -9.59
C ASP A 220 -25.93 10.39 -9.50
N ASP A 221 -26.58 10.03 -10.61
CA ASP A 221 -27.60 8.96 -10.63
C ASP A 221 -27.07 7.58 -10.25
N LYS A 222 -25.77 7.33 -10.37
CA LYS A 222 -25.15 6.00 -10.24
C LYS A 222 -24.02 5.93 -9.22
N HIS A 223 -23.37 7.06 -8.95
CA HIS A 223 -22.14 7.10 -8.16
C HIS A 223 -22.26 8.12 -7.04
N GLU A 224 -21.64 7.83 -5.94
CA GLU A 224 -21.55 8.71 -4.79
C GLU A 224 -20.17 8.56 -4.14
N VAL A 225 -19.50 9.69 -3.89
CA VAL A 225 -18.17 9.76 -3.27
C VAL A 225 -18.14 10.81 -2.19
N ALA A 226 -17.32 10.61 -1.18
CA ALA A 226 -17.05 11.63 -0.18
C ALA A 226 -15.86 12.49 -0.60
N VAL A 227 -15.95 13.81 -0.45
CA VAL A 227 -14.85 14.73 -0.72
C VAL A 227 -14.60 15.59 0.51
N LEU A 228 -13.42 15.47 1.09
CA LEU A 228 -12.93 16.32 2.15
C LEU A 228 -12.41 17.61 1.52
N ARG A 229 -13.04 18.76 1.87
CA ARG A 229 -12.58 20.09 1.48
C ARG A 229 -11.77 20.69 2.61
N PHE A 230 -10.54 21.10 2.33
CA PHE A 230 -9.64 21.67 3.33
C PHE A 230 -9.70 23.18 3.32
N ILE A 231 -9.56 23.80 4.51
CA ILE A 231 -9.49 25.24 4.70
C ILE A 231 -8.05 25.70 4.50
N ASP A 232 -7.85 26.85 3.84
CA ASP A 232 -6.54 27.49 3.64
C ASP A 232 -5.48 26.54 3.03
N SER A 233 -5.91 25.70 2.10
CA SER A 233 -5.09 24.61 1.56
C SER A 233 -4.22 24.98 0.36
N LYS A 234 -4.18 26.26 -0.06
CA LYS A 234 -3.42 26.74 -1.24
C LYS A 234 -1.90 26.86 -1.04
N GLY A 235 -1.41 26.56 0.14
CA GLY A 235 0.02 26.58 0.45
C GLY A 235 0.84 25.54 -0.34
N VAL A 236 2.16 25.62 -0.23
CA VAL A 236 3.10 24.68 -0.90
C VAL A 236 3.28 23.37 -0.14
N GLU A 237 2.91 23.34 1.14
CA GLU A 237 3.06 22.16 1.98
C GLU A 237 2.24 20.99 1.40
N PRO A 238 2.79 19.77 1.37
CA PRO A 238 2.04 18.58 0.97
C PRO A 238 0.81 18.36 1.87
N LEU A 239 -0.24 17.77 1.31
CA LEU A 239 -1.31 17.20 2.11
C LEU A 239 -0.82 15.84 2.63
N GLU A 240 -0.78 15.70 3.95
CA GLU A 240 -0.44 14.45 4.62
C GLU A 240 -1.68 13.83 5.26
N VAL A 241 -1.87 12.53 5.06
CA VAL A 241 -2.96 11.75 5.66
C VAL A 241 -2.36 10.53 6.34
N LYS A 242 -2.56 10.42 7.65
CA LYS A 242 -2.20 9.26 8.46
C LYS A 242 -3.47 8.54 8.84
N ALA A 243 -3.64 7.30 8.42
CA ALA A 243 -4.86 6.52 8.66
C ALA A 243 -4.54 5.18 9.34
N GLY A 244 -5.11 4.96 10.51
CA GLY A 244 -5.12 3.66 11.18
C GLY A 244 -6.35 2.87 10.76
N PHE A 245 -6.20 1.55 10.65
CA PHE A 245 -7.24 0.62 10.24
C PHE A 245 -7.43 -0.48 11.29
N SER A 246 -8.66 -0.99 11.36
CA SER A 246 -9.03 -2.13 12.22
C SER A 246 -10.22 -2.88 11.61
N PHE A 247 -10.28 -4.18 11.84
CA PHE A 247 -11.47 -4.99 11.52
C PHE A 247 -12.40 -5.15 12.75
N VAL A 248 -12.11 -4.44 13.84
CA VAL A 248 -12.87 -4.52 15.10
C VAL A 248 -13.69 -3.26 15.35
N SER A 249 -13.04 -2.08 15.43
CA SER A 249 -13.72 -0.83 15.74
C SER A 249 -12.93 0.42 15.31
N ILE A 250 -13.59 1.58 15.37
CA ILE A 250 -12.95 2.90 15.15
C ILE A 250 -11.93 3.18 16.26
N GLU A 251 -12.24 2.82 17.50
CA GLU A 251 -11.38 2.99 18.67
C GLU A 251 -10.07 2.21 18.51
N ASN A 252 -10.17 0.98 17.99
CA ASN A 252 -8.99 0.16 17.68
C ASN A 252 -8.18 0.76 16.51
N ALA A 253 -8.83 1.27 15.48
CA ALA A 253 -8.15 1.97 14.41
C ALA A 253 -7.38 3.20 14.90
N GLN A 254 -7.96 3.98 15.84
CA GLN A 254 -7.30 5.08 16.52
C GLN A 254 -6.11 4.61 17.36
N MET A 255 -6.28 3.52 18.10
CA MET A 255 -5.22 2.92 18.93
C MET A 255 -4.04 2.46 18.07
N ASN A 256 -4.31 1.80 16.94
CA ASN A 256 -3.32 1.39 15.97
C ASN A 256 -2.53 2.61 15.43
N LEU A 257 -3.23 3.66 15.02
CA LEU A 257 -2.60 4.89 14.52
C LEU A 257 -1.69 5.54 15.57
N LYS A 258 -2.18 5.62 16.82
CA LYS A 258 -1.43 6.20 17.94
C LYS A 258 -0.15 5.41 18.25
N ALA A 259 -0.25 4.10 18.21
CA ALA A 259 0.87 3.22 18.55
C ALA A 259 1.96 3.19 17.44
N GLU A 260 1.56 3.19 16.18
CA GLU A 260 2.49 2.88 15.09
C GLU A 260 2.99 4.11 14.32
N MET A 261 2.18 5.18 14.17
CA MET A 261 2.48 6.19 13.14
C MET A 261 2.27 7.64 13.58
N LEU A 262 1.41 7.92 14.56
CA LEU A 262 0.91 9.28 14.81
C LEU A 262 2.03 10.34 14.92
N ASN A 263 3.11 10.02 15.64
CA ASN A 263 4.21 10.94 15.93
C ASN A 263 5.41 10.82 14.99
N LYS A 264 5.30 10.04 13.91
CA LYS A 264 6.39 9.83 12.95
C LYS A 264 6.22 10.71 11.71
N SER A 265 7.31 11.16 11.13
CA SER A 265 7.32 11.78 9.81
C SER A 265 7.17 10.73 8.70
N PHE A 266 6.82 11.15 7.50
CA PHE A 266 6.75 10.27 6.32
C PHE A 266 8.09 9.57 6.07
N ALA A 267 9.20 10.31 6.14
CA ALA A 267 10.54 9.76 5.93
C ALA A 267 10.89 8.68 6.96
N GLN A 268 10.59 8.90 8.24
CA GLN A 268 10.82 7.88 9.29
C GLN A 268 10.04 6.59 9.03
N VAL A 269 8.76 6.70 8.65
CA VAL A 269 7.94 5.50 8.36
C VAL A 269 8.47 4.76 7.14
N ALA A 270 8.87 5.47 6.08
CA ALA A 270 9.43 4.86 4.87
C ALA A 270 10.77 4.17 5.15
N GLU A 271 11.64 4.78 5.95
CA GLU A 271 12.93 4.19 6.36
C GLU A 271 12.73 2.93 7.24
N GLU A 272 11.81 2.99 8.19
CA GLU A 272 11.45 1.83 9.03
C GLU A 272 10.86 0.68 8.20
N ALA A 273 10.08 1.01 7.17
CA ALA A 273 9.50 0.02 6.27
C ALA A 273 10.57 -0.67 5.40
N ASP A 274 11.51 0.09 4.82
CA ASP A 274 12.65 -0.47 4.08
C ASP A 274 13.51 -1.36 5.00
N ALA A 275 13.79 -0.89 6.23
CA ALA A 275 14.57 -1.66 7.21
C ALA A 275 13.89 -2.97 7.62
N ALA A 276 12.55 -2.98 7.75
CA ALA A 276 11.80 -4.19 8.07
C ALA A 276 11.88 -5.22 6.95
N TRP A 277 11.81 -4.79 5.69
CA TRP A 277 12.00 -5.65 4.53
C TRP A 277 13.44 -6.14 4.40
N GLU A 278 14.43 -5.26 4.59
CA GLU A 278 15.85 -5.65 4.56
C GLU A 278 16.15 -6.73 5.62
N ALA A 279 15.62 -6.57 6.83
CA ALA A 279 15.78 -7.54 7.91
C ALA A 279 15.15 -8.89 7.57
N LEU A 280 13.99 -8.90 6.89
CA LEU A 280 13.37 -10.15 6.42
C LEU A 280 14.16 -10.80 5.30
N LEU A 281 14.50 -10.04 4.25
CA LEU A 281 15.21 -10.54 3.09
C LEU A 281 16.61 -11.05 3.44
N SER A 282 17.25 -10.45 4.44
CA SER A 282 18.58 -10.85 4.94
C SER A 282 18.60 -12.24 5.59
N LYS A 283 17.44 -12.84 5.89
CA LYS A 283 17.37 -14.22 6.40
C LYS A 283 17.85 -15.25 5.38
N ILE A 284 17.79 -14.94 4.07
CA ILE A 284 18.33 -15.76 3.01
C ILE A 284 19.23 -14.91 2.13
N GLN A 285 20.54 -15.13 2.20
CA GLN A 285 21.52 -14.45 1.38
C GLN A 285 21.96 -15.34 0.23
N VAL A 286 21.75 -14.88 -1.00
CA VAL A 286 22.12 -15.61 -2.22
C VAL A 286 23.45 -15.06 -2.74
N ALA A 287 24.44 -15.95 -2.90
CA ALA A 287 25.72 -15.65 -3.53
C ALA A 287 25.81 -16.29 -4.93
N GLY A 288 26.53 -15.62 -5.84
CA GLY A 288 26.63 -16.05 -7.23
C GLY A 288 25.40 -15.69 -8.08
N GLY A 289 25.28 -16.30 -9.26
CA GLY A 289 24.22 -15.99 -10.22
C GLY A 289 24.35 -14.61 -10.86
N THR A 290 23.43 -14.31 -11.77
CA THR A 290 23.33 -13.02 -12.47
C THR A 290 22.49 -12.02 -11.64
N GLU A 291 22.60 -10.73 -11.95
CA GLU A 291 21.74 -9.70 -11.37
C GLU A 291 20.23 -9.96 -11.62
N ARG A 292 19.89 -10.53 -12.78
CA ARG A 292 18.53 -10.93 -13.13
C ARG A 292 18.02 -12.02 -12.20
N GLU A 293 18.82 -13.06 -11.94
CA GLU A 293 18.45 -14.16 -11.04
C GLU A 293 18.30 -13.69 -9.59
N LYS A 294 19.17 -12.81 -9.13
CA LYS A 294 19.03 -12.19 -7.80
C LYS A 294 17.76 -11.35 -7.70
N ARG A 295 17.46 -10.52 -8.72
CA ARG A 295 16.21 -9.76 -8.79
C ARG A 295 14.99 -10.66 -8.77
N LEU A 296 15.00 -11.75 -9.53
CA LEU A 296 13.90 -12.71 -9.54
C LEU A 296 13.73 -13.35 -8.15
N PHE A 297 14.82 -13.82 -7.54
CA PHE A 297 14.80 -14.45 -6.22
C PHE A 297 14.24 -13.49 -5.16
N TYR A 298 14.81 -12.31 -5.00
CA TYR A 298 14.38 -11.38 -3.94
C TYR A 298 12.98 -10.79 -4.21
N SER A 299 12.58 -10.62 -5.47
CA SER A 299 11.22 -10.19 -5.79
C SER A 299 10.18 -11.26 -5.45
N THR A 300 10.44 -12.52 -5.80
CA THR A 300 9.53 -13.63 -5.43
C THR A 300 9.52 -13.88 -3.92
N PHE A 301 10.65 -13.76 -3.25
CA PHE A 301 10.76 -13.84 -1.80
C PHE A 301 9.98 -12.72 -1.10
N PHE A 302 10.06 -11.48 -1.59
CA PHE A 302 9.24 -10.36 -1.15
C PHE A 302 7.75 -10.66 -1.31
N HIS A 303 7.31 -11.18 -2.48
CA HIS A 303 5.91 -11.52 -2.72
C HIS A 303 5.39 -12.61 -1.79
N ALA A 304 6.21 -13.58 -1.43
CA ALA A 304 5.84 -14.67 -0.53
C ALA A 304 5.43 -14.17 0.88
N PHE A 305 5.93 -13.01 1.32
CA PHE A 305 5.62 -12.43 2.62
C PHE A 305 4.58 -11.30 2.60
N LYS A 306 3.87 -11.12 1.49
CA LYS A 306 2.66 -10.29 1.49
C LYS A 306 1.49 -11.00 2.17
N TRP A 307 1.55 -12.31 2.29
CA TRP A 307 0.55 -13.19 2.92
C TRP A 307 1.20 -14.23 3.85
N PRO A 308 0.48 -14.72 4.87
CA PRO A 308 -0.84 -14.31 5.38
C PRO A 308 -0.83 -12.87 5.91
N ALA A 309 -2.02 -12.23 5.97
CA ALA A 309 -2.14 -10.86 6.45
C ALA A 309 -2.57 -10.83 7.92
N LEU A 310 -1.95 -9.92 8.68
CA LEU A 310 -2.33 -9.61 10.06
C LEU A 310 -3.79 -9.12 10.11
N ARG A 311 -4.53 -9.57 11.13
CA ARG A 311 -5.92 -9.17 11.38
C ARG A 311 -6.17 -8.68 12.79
N SER A 312 -5.22 -8.91 13.72
CA SER A 312 -5.35 -8.39 15.09
C SER A 312 -4.79 -6.98 15.21
N ASP A 313 -5.43 -6.20 16.05
CA ASP A 313 -5.02 -4.86 16.46
C ASP A 313 -3.84 -4.90 17.45
N VAL A 314 -3.30 -3.73 17.82
CA VAL A 314 -2.16 -3.65 18.76
C VAL A 314 -2.50 -4.18 20.16
N ASN A 315 -3.78 -4.19 20.52
CA ASN A 315 -4.29 -4.78 21.76
C ASN A 315 -4.61 -6.27 21.64
N HIS A 316 -4.26 -6.94 20.53
CA HIS A 316 -4.52 -8.33 20.18
C HIS A 316 -6.00 -8.70 19.92
N GLU A 317 -6.89 -7.71 19.84
CA GLU A 317 -8.27 -7.95 19.42
C GLU A 317 -8.35 -8.19 17.92
N TYR A 318 -9.26 -9.08 17.53
CA TYR A 318 -9.61 -9.37 16.14
C TYR A 318 -11.05 -9.90 16.05
N THR A 319 -11.64 -9.80 14.87
CA THR A 319 -12.94 -10.41 14.58
C THR A 319 -12.72 -11.82 14.05
N ASP A 320 -13.30 -12.81 14.68
CA ASP A 320 -13.20 -14.22 14.29
C ASP A 320 -14.13 -14.55 13.10
N VAL A 321 -14.12 -15.79 12.64
CA VAL A 321 -14.92 -16.27 11.50
C VAL A 321 -16.45 -16.24 11.79
N ARG A 322 -16.87 -16.08 13.03
CA ARG A 322 -18.28 -15.95 13.44
C ARG A 322 -18.70 -14.48 13.56
N GLY A 323 -17.77 -13.55 13.37
CA GLY A 323 -18.00 -12.13 13.54
C GLY A 323 -17.92 -11.65 15.00
N GLU A 324 -17.40 -12.48 15.91
CA GLU A 324 -17.22 -12.14 17.32
C GLU A 324 -15.86 -11.50 17.55
N VAL A 325 -15.81 -10.47 18.40
CA VAL A 325 -14.54 -9.86 18.81
C VAL A 325 -13.88 -10.74 19.88
N VAL A 326 -12.65 -11.15 19.59
CA VAL A 326 -11.87 -12.07 20.42
C VAL A 326 -10.52 -11.44 20.77
N ASN A 327 -10.02 -11.71 21.98
CA ASN A 327 -8.67 -11.36 22.41
C ASN A 327 -8.02 -12.57 23.10
N ASN A 328 -7.10 -13.22 22.42
CA ASN A 328 -6.37 -14.40 22.92
C ASN A 328 -4.90 -14.08 23.24
N GLY A 329 -4.48 -12.80 23.21
CA GLY A 329 -3.12 -12.37 23.52
C GLY A 329 -2.07 -12.73 22.48
N PHE A 330 -2.46 -13.12 21.26
CA PHE A 330 -1.54 -13.43 20.17
C PHE A 330 -1.86 -12.62 18.90
N HIS A 331 -0.93 -12.58 17.94
CA HIS A 331 -1.15 -12.00 16.64
C HIS A 331 -1.95 -12.97 15.76
N TYR A 332 -3.14 -12.57 15.35
CA TYR A 332 -3.99 -13.35 14.46
C TYR A 332 -3.72 -12.98 13.00
N TYR A 333 -3.43 -13.99 12.19
CA TYR A 333 -3.24 -13.86 10.76
C TYR A 333 -4.30 -14.67 10.01
N THR A 334 -4.69 -14.22 8.84
CA THR A 334 -5.62 -14.93 7.98
C THR A 334 -5.05 -15.10 6.58
N ASP A 335 -5.28 -16.28 6.02
CA ASP A 335 -5.03 -16.59 4.63
C ASP A 335 -6.24 -17.37 4.09
N PRO A 336 -7.01 -16.81 3.18
CA PRO A 336 -8.21 -17.49 2.66
C PRO A 336 -7.91 -18.55 1.60
N SER A 337 -6.65 -18.74 1.17
CA SER A 337 -6.30 -19.59 0.04
C SER A 337 -5.15 -20.55 0.37
N PHE A 338 -5.32 -21.38 1.40
CA PHE A 338 -4.31 -22.35 1.84
C PHE A 338 -3.85 -23.32 0.75
N TRP A 339 -4.66 -23.60 -0.24
CA TRP A 339 -4.27 -24.51 -1.33
C TRP A 339 -3.21 -23.92 -2.26
N ASP A 340 -3.08 -22.59 -2.33
CA ASP A 340 -2.00 -21.92 -3.03
C ASP A 340 -0.65 -22.05 -2.30
N ASP A 341 -0.68 -22.26 -0.98
CA ASP A 341 0.49 -22.31 -0.11
C ASP A 341 1.00 -23.75 0.15
N TYR A 342 0.26 -24.74 -0.29
CA TYR A 342 0.48 -26.17 0.06
C TYR A 342 1.92 -26.68 -0.13
N ARG A 343 2.67 -26.11 -1.08
CA ARG A 343 4.04 -26.53 -1.38
C ARG A 343 5.11 -25.49 -1.02
N ASN A 344 4.73 -24.27 -0.69
CA ASN A 344 5.65 -23.14 -0.69
C ASN A 344 5.77 -22.42 0.67
N LYS A 345 4.96 -22.79 1.64
CA LYS A 345 4.98 -22.19 2.99
C LYS A 345 5.04 -23.23 4.10
#